data_e36aec71ddf6ad8ff272be3c66db7885
#
_entry.id   e36aec71ddf6ad8ff272be3c66db7885
#
_cell.length_a   1.000
_cell.length_b   1.000
_cell.length_c   1.000
_cell.angle_alpha   90.00
_cell.angle_beta   90.00
_cell.angle_gamma   90.00
#
_symmetry.space_group_name_H-M   'P 1'
#
loop_
_entity.id
_entity.type
_entity.pdbx_description
1 polymer ?
#
loop_
_entity_poly.entity_id
_entity_poly.type
_entity_poly.pdbx_seq_one_letter_code
_entity_poly.pdbx_strand_id
1 'polypeptide(L)'
;MKIGIVCYPTFGGSGVVATELGIELSKKGHEIHFITYSQPVRLDALSSNLHYHEVNVPDYPLFKYEPYELALSSKLYDVVSKHKLDVLHVHYAIPHAYAAYMAKKILNENGYKIPIITTLHGTDITLVGNHPFYKPAVTSVSYTHLTLPTTPYV
;
A
#
# COMPACT_ATOMS: atom_id res chain seq x y z
N MET A 1 2.73 -17.89 0.74
CA MET A 1 2.74 -16.67 1.58
C MET A 1 1.45 -15.90 1.34
N LYS A 2 1.00 -15.17 2.35
CA LYS A 2 -0.12 -14.23 2.26
C LYS A 2 0.43 -12.81 2.16
N ILE A 3 0.23 -12.15 1.03
CA ILE A 3 0.86 -10.88 0.68
C ILE A 3 -0.22 -9.80 0.55
N GLY A 4 -0.11 -8.73 1.32
CA GLY A 4 -0.93 -7.54 1.13
C GLY A 4 -0.26 -6.60 0.14
N ILE A 5 -0.96 -6.19 -0.90
CA ILE A 5 -0.49 -5.20 -1.90
C ILE A 5 -1.30 -3.93 -1.76
N VAL A 6 -0.60 -2.82 -1.55
CA VAL A 6 -1.18 -1.48 -1.45
C VAL A 6 -0.69 -0.65 -2.62
N CYS A 7 -1.61 -0.12 -3.41
CA CYS A 7 -1.26 0.62 -4.63
C CYS A 7 -2.37 1.60 -5.03
N TYR A 8 -2.08 2.44 -6.01
CA TYR A 8 -3.12 3.18 -6.73
C TYR A 8 -3.88 2.22 -7.66
N PRO A 9 -5.22 2.21 -7.66
CA PRO A 9 -6.02 1.33 -8.52
C PRO A 9 -6.21 1.89 -9.94
N THR A 10 -5.30 2.73 -10.40
CA THR A 10 -5.42 3.50 -11.65
C THR A 10 -4.61 2.90 -12.79
N PHE A 11 -4.85 3.37 -14.02
CA PHE A 11 -4.04 3.03 -15.21
C PHE A 11 -2.61 3.60 -15.17
N GLY A 12 -2.26 4.39 -14.17
CA GLY A 12 -0.90 4.90 -13.99
C GLY A 12 0.12 3.78 -13.74
N GLY A 13 1.39 4.04 -14.09
CA GLY A 13 2.45 3.02 -14.08
C GLY A 13 2.58 2.24 -12.76
N SER A 14 2.47 2.92 -11.62
CA SER A 14 2.58 2.25 -10.31
C SER A 14 1.44 1.26 -10.03
N GLY A 15 0.20 1.62 -10.40
CA GLY A 15 -0.96 0.76 -10.22
C GLY A 15 -0.92 -0.48 -11.10
N VAL A 16 -0.55 -0.31 -12.36
CA VAL A 16 -0.39 -1.42 -13.31
C VAL A 16 0.70 -2.38 -12.85
N VAL A 17 1.88 -1.88 -12.50
CA VAL A 17 3.00 -2.71 -12.02
C VAL A 17 2.61 -3.50 -10.78
N ALA A 18 1.97 -2.86 -9.80
CA ALA A 18 1.53 -3.52 -8.58
C ALA A 18 0.50 -4.63 -8.84
N THR A 19 -0.47 -4.36 -9.73
CA THR A 19 -1.54 -5.30 -10.04
C THR A 19 -1.00 -6.51 -10.80
N GLU A 20 -0.20 -6.30 -11.84
CA GLU A 20 0.43 -7.38 -12.60
C GLU A 20 1.35 -8.25 -11.72
N LEU A 21 2.14 -7.61 -10.83
CA LEU A 21 2.97 -8.34 -9.88
C LEU A 21 2.12 -9.24 -8.98
N GLY A 22 1.02 -8.73 -8.44
CA GLY A 22 0.12 -9.51 -7.60
C GLY A 22 -0.50 -10.70 -8.33
N ILE A 23 -0.93 -10.48 -9.58
CA ILE A 23 -1.47 -11.55 -10.44
C ILE A 23 -0.41 -12.63 -10.67
N GLU A 24 0.83 -12.25 -11.02
CA GLU A 24 1.91 -13.22 -11.27
C GLU A 24 2.31 -13.98 -9.99
N LEU A 25 2.32 -13.32 -8.83
CA LEU A 25 2.57 -13.98 -7.55
C LEU A 25 1.45 -14.97 -7.20
N SER A 26 0.19 -14.64 -7.52
CA SER A 26 -0.93 -15.56 -7.28
C SER A 26 -0.82 -16.84 -8.14
N LYS A 27 -0.37 -16.72 -9.39
CA LYS A 27 -0.10 -17.87 -10.27
C LYS A 27 1.02 -18.78 -9.72
N LYS A 28 1.91 -18.22 -8.91
CA LYS A 28 2.97 -18.96 -8.20
C LYS A 28 2.51 -19.57 -6.86
N GLY A 29 1.21 -19.50 -6.56
CA GLY A 29 0.61 -20.10 -5.37
C GLY A 29 0.64 -19.23 -4.12
N HIS A 30 0.90 -17.93 -4.25
CA HIS A 30 0.76 -16.98 -3.13
C HIS A 30 -0.69 -16.51 -3.03
N GLU A 31 -1.14 -16.23 -1.81
CA GLU A 31 -2.43 -15.61 -1.53
C GLU A 31 -2.25 -14.09 -1.50
N ILE A 32 -2.94 -13.37 -2.36
CA ILE A 32 -2.76 -11.93 -2.59
C ILE A 32 -4.00 -11.17 -2.12
N HIS A 33 -3.77 -10.13 -1.34
CA HIS A 33 -4.77 -9.22 -0.82
C HIS A 33 -4.49 -7.81 -1.34
N PHE A 34 -5.23 -7.34 -2.34
CA PHE A 34 -5.18 -5.95 -2.77
C PHE A 34 -5.97 -5.08 -1.80
N ILE A 35 -5.37 -4.00 -1.30
CA ILE A 35 -5.97 -3.08 -0.34
C ILE A 35 -5.88 -1.68 -0.91
N THR A 36 -7.00 -1.15 -1.40
CA THR A 36 -7.06 0.12 -2.15
C THR A 36 -8.50 0.66 -2.18
N TYR A 37 -8.70 1.91 -2.60
CA TYR A 37 -10.00 2.59 -2.58
C TYR A 37 -10.96 2.20 -3.70
N SER A 38 -10.49 1.51 -4.73
CA SER A 38 -11.33 0.88 -5.74
C SER A 38 -10.60 -0.35 -6.31
N GLN A 39 -11.33 -1.22 -7.01
CA GLN A 39 -10.72 -2.40 -7.60
C GLN A 39 -9.64 -1.99 -8.61
N PRO A 40 -8.43 -2.56 -8.54
CA PRO A 40 -7.37 -2.28 -9.50
C PRO A 40 -7.81 -2.54 -10.94
N VAL A 41 -7.49 -1.63 -11.85
CA VAL A 41 -8.00 -1.62 -13.23
C VAL A 41 -7.67 -2.86 -14.06
N ARG A 42 -6.65 -3.63 -13.71
CA ARG A 42 -6.28 -4.88 -14.37
C ARG A 42 -6.65 -6.14 -13.59
N LEU A 43 -7.38 -5.98 -12.51
CA LEU A 43 -7.88 -7.10 -11.72
C LEU A 43 -9.25 -7.51 -12.25
N ASP A 44 -9.29 -8.20 -13.38
CA ASP A 44 -10.54 -8.54 -14.10
C ASP A 44 -11.38 -9.58 -13.33
N ALA A 45 -10.73 -10.48 -12.58
CA ALA A 45 -11.41 -11.52 -11.82
C ALA A 45 -10.70 -11.82 -10.50
N LEU A 46 -11.49 -12.01 -9.46
CA LEU A 46 -11.03 -12.57 -8.20
C LEU A 46 -10.99 -14.10 -8.29
N SER A 47 -10.09 -14.71 -7.58
CA SER A 47 -9.95 -16.16 -7.47
C SER A 47 -9.79 -16.57 -6.00
N SER A 48 -9.66 -17.87 -5.75
CA SER A 48 -9.50 -18.37 -4.37
C SER A 48 -8.28 -17.80 -3.64
N ASN A 49 -7.29 -17.30 -4.38
CA ASN A 49 -6.06 -16.72 -3.84
C ASN A 49 -5.81 -15.25 -4.28
N LEU A 50 -6.80 -14.61 -4.88
CA LEU A 50 -6.80 -13.18 -5.21
C LEU A 50 -7.99 -12.50 -4.52
N HIS A 51 -7.72 -11.64 -3.57
CA HIS A 51 -8.71 -10.94 -2.76
C HIS A 51 -8.60 -9.44 -2.95
N TYR A 52 -9.71 -8.75 -2.84
CA TYR A 52 -9.79 -7.30 -2.87
C TYR A 52 -10.46 -6.78 -1.60
N HIS A 53 -9.89 -5.76 -1.00
CA HIS A 53 -10.38 -5.09 0.20
C HIS A 53 -10.49 -3.60 -0.06
N GLU A 54 -11.71 -3.13 -0.15
CA GLU A 54 -11.97 -1.70 -0.37
C GLU A 54 -11.69 -0.87 0.88
N VAL A 55 -11.00 0.24 0.67
CA VAL A 55 -10.75 1.26 1.69
C VAL A 55 -11.81 2.35 1.53
N ASN A 56 -12.79 2.35 2.40
CA ASN A 56 -13.81 3.37 2.44
C ASN A 56 -13.42 4.47 3.42
N VAL A 57 -13.53 5.72 3.01
CA VAL A 57 -13.35 6.87 3.88
C VAL A 57 -14.75 7.33 4.33
N PRO A 58 -15.09 7.17 5.62
CA PRO A 58 -16.38 7.62 6.10
C PRO A 58 -16.49 9.15 6.06
N ASP A 59 -17.61 9.64 5.57
CA ASP A 59 -17.91 11.06 5.62
C ASP A 59 -18.14 11.50 7.08
N TYR A 60 -17.47 12.58 7.47
CA TYR A 60 -17.63 13.17 8.79
C TYR A 60 -17.64 14.69 8.68
N PRO A 61 -18.71 15.37 9.17
CA PRO A 61 -18.95 16.78 8.89
C PRO A 61 -17.84 17.76 9.33
N LEU A 62 -16.98 17.35 10.27
CA LEU A 62 -15.86 18.17 10.73
C LEU A 62 -14.59 18.00 9.90
N PHE A 63 -14.53 17.00 9.02
CA PHE A 63 -13.38 16.83 8.14
C PHE A 63 -13.52 17.73 6.91
N LYS A 64 -12.63 18.70 6.81
CA LYS A 64 -12.51 19.54 5.61
C LYS A 64 -11.98 18.78 4.41
N TYR A 65 -11.16 17.77 4.66
CA TYR A 65 -10.54 16.90 3.65
C TYR A 65 -10.73 15.44 4.06
N GLU A 66 -10.91 14.57 3.08
CA GLU A 66 -11.01 13.14 3.31
C GLU A 66 -9.70 12.57 3.87
N PRO A 67 -9.68 12.00 5.09
CA PRO A 67 -8.47 11.46 5.70
C PRO A 67 -8.16 10.04 5.19
N TYR A 68 -7.82 9.92 3.91
CA TYR A 68 -7.59 8.63 3.28
C TYR A 68 -6.48 7.82 3.96
N GLU A 69 -5.38 8.44 4.34
CA GLU A 69 -4.26 7.78 5.01
C GLU A 69 -4.66 7.15 6.34
N LEU A 70 -5.55 7.80 7.07
CA LEU A 70 -6.09 7.29 8.32
C LEU A 70 -6.98 6.06 8.07
N ALA A 71 -7.89 6.16 7.10
CA ALA A 71 -8.76 5.04 6.71
C ALA A 71 -7.95 3.85 6.19
N LEU A 72 -6.93 4.11 5.36
CA LEU A 72 -6.02 3.08 4.84
C LEU A 72 -5.23 2.41 5.98
N SER A 73 -4.70 3.18 6.93
CA SER A 73 -3.96 2.63 8.08
C SER A 73 -4.83 1.68 8.90
N SER A 74 -6.07 2.06 9.18
CA SER A 74 -7.04 1.24 9.92
C SER A 74 -7.41 -0.01 9.13
N LYS A 75 -7.65 0.12 7.83
CA LYS A 75 -7.96 -1.02 6.96
C LYS A 75 -6.80 -2.01 6.86
N LEU A 76 -5.58 -1.52 6.78
CA LEU A 76 -4.38 -2.37 6.78
C LEU A 76 -4.26 -3.17 8.08
N TYR A 77 -4.49 -2.53 9.22
CA TYR A 77 -4.53 -3.22 10.51
C TYR A 77 -5.56 -4.36 10.50
N ASP A 78 -6.80 -4.09 10.06
CA ASP A 78 -7.86 -5.07 10.01
C ASP A 78 -7.53 -6.26 9.10
N VAL A 79 -7.09 -5.99 7.88
CA VAL A 79 -6.80 -7.03 6.88
C VAL A 79 -5.62 -7.89 7.34
N VAL A 80 -4.54 -7.27 7.82
CA VAL A 80 -3.36 -8.00 8.34
C VAL A 80 -3.76 -8.89 9.51
N SER A 81 -4.50 -8.36 10.47
CA SER A 81 -4.89 -9.10 11.68
C SER A 81 -5.86 -10.23 11.37
N LYS A 82 -6.86 -9.99 10.52
CA LYS A 82 -7.89 -10.96 10.16
C LYS A 82 -7.36 -12.10 9.29
N HIS A 83 -6.58 -11.77 8.28
CA HIS A 83 -6.09 -12.74 7.29
C HIS A 83 -4.71 -13.29 7.61
N LYS A 84 -4.03 -12.77 8.65
CA LYS A 84 -2.69 -13.18 9.07
C LYS A 84 -1.69 -13.05 7.93
N LEU A 85 -1.58 -11.86 7.38
CA LEU A 85 -0.66 -11.60 6.28
C LEU A 85 0.80 -11.75 6.73
N ASP A 86 1.63 -12.27 5.84
CA ASP A 86 3.06 -12.49 6.08
C ASP A 86 3.90 -11.24 5.78
N VAL A 87 3.45 -10.41 4.84
CA VAL A 87 4.16 -9.21 4.39
C VAL A 87 3.19 -8.19 3.78
N LEU A 88 3.48 -6.91 3.96
CA LEU A 88 2.87 -5.83 3.18
C LEU A 88 3.85 -5.35 2.12
N HIS A 89 3.42 -5.34 0.87
CA HIS A 89 4.14 -4.75 -0.25
C HIS A 89 3.40 -3.49 -0.70
N VAL A 90 3.98 -2.34 -0.42
CA VAL A 90 3.37 -1.05 -0.72
C VAL A 90 4.07 -0.39 -1.91
N HIS A 91 3.28 0.15 -2.81
CA HIS A 91 3.74 0.86 -3.99
C HIS A 91 3.45 2.35 -3.81
N TYR A 92 4.47 3.17 -3.90
CA TYR A 92 4.45 4.62 -3.72
C TYR A 92 4.62 5.07 -2.25
N ALA A 93 5.40 6.13 -2.03
CA ALA A 93 5.75 6.61 -0.68
C ALA A 93 4.54 7.16 0.07
N ILE A 94 3.80 8.08 -0.52
CA ILE A 94 2.57 8.65 0.05
C ILE A 94 1.40 8.48 -0.94
N PRO A 95 0.22 8.14 -0.46
CA PRO A 95 -0.14 7.92 0.95
C PRO A 95 0.24 6.52 1.48
N HIS A 96 0.69 5.60 0.62
CA HIS A 96 0.69 4.16 0.89
C HIS A 96 1.73 3.71 1.92
N ALA A 97 3.02 4.04 1.73
CA ALA A 97 4.05 3.66 2.70
C ALA A 97 3.86 4.39 4.04
N TYR A 98 3.37 5.63 4.01
CA TYR A 98 3.04 6.37 5.22
C TYR A 98 1.91 5.70 6.00
N ALA A 99 0.82 5.33 5.35
CA ALA A 99 -0.28 4.61 5.97
C ALA A 99 0.15 3.24 6.50
N ALA A 100 0.98 2.52 5.76
CA ALA A 100 1.52 1.22 6.18
C ALA A 100 2.44 1.36 7.41
N TYR A 101 3.23 2.41 7.50
CA TYR A 101 4.04 2.71 8.68
C TYR A 101 3.16 2.92 9.92
N MET A 102 2.07 3.67 9.81
CA MET A 102 1.11 3.87 10.90
C MET A 102 0.41 2.55 11.27
N ALA A 103 -0.04 1.78 10.29
CA ALA A 103 -0.62 0.45 10.52
C ALA A 103 0.37 -0.48 11.26
N LYS A 104 1.65 -0.46 10.88
CA LYS A 104 2.69 -1.24 11.56
C LYS A 104 2.86 -0.86 13.02
N LYS A 105 2.77 0.43 13.36
CA LYS A 105 2.79 0.88 14.76
C LYS A 105 1.63 0.28 15.55
N ILE A 106 0.41 0.40 15.02
CA ILE A 106 -0.79 -0.15 15.65
C ILE A 106 -0.67 -1.68 15.81
N LEU A 107 -0.19 -2.37 14.77
CA LEU A 107 0.02 -3.82 14.79
C LEU A 107 1.01 -4.23 15.87
N ASN A 108 2.15 -3.53 15.98
CA ASN A 108 3.18 -3.81 16.99
C ASN A 108 2.64 -3.66 18.42
N GLU A 109 1.83 -2.63 18.68
CA GLU A 109 1.17 -2.42 19.98
C GLU A 109 0.22 -3.56 20.34
N ASN A 110 -0.33 -4.24 19.33
CA ASN A 110 -1.20 -5.41 19.48
C ASN A 110 -0.46 -6.76 19.32
N GLY A 111 0.87 -6.75 19.38
CA GLY A 111 1.69 -7.97 19.35
C GLY A 111 1.92 -8.58 17.98
N TYR A 112 1.51 -7.93 16.89
CA TYR A 112 1.76 -8.36 15.52
C TYR A 112 3.01 -7.71 14.95
N LYS A 113 3.89 -8.52 14.36
CA LYS A 113 5.06 -8.03 13.63
C LYS A 113 4.93 -8.38 12.16
N ILE A 114 4.85 -7.37 11.28
CA ILE A 114 4.78 -7.56 9.84
C ILE A 114 5.91 -6.81 9.14
N PRO A 115 6.68 -7.45 8.26
CA PRO A 115 7.61 -6.75 7.38
C PRO A 115 6.84 -5.93 6.32
N ILE A 116 7.41 -4.78 5.97
CA ILE A 116 6.89 -3.92 4.90
C ILE A 116 7.98 -3.74 3.87
N ILE A 117 7.64 -4.01 2.61
CA ILE A 117 8.46 -3.73 1.44
C ILE A 117 7.83 -2.53 0.73
N THR A 118 8.61 -1.50 0.45
CA THR A 118 8.16 -0.33 -0.31
C THR A 118 8.85 -0.30 -1.66
N THR A 119 8.06 -0.23 -2.73
CA THR A 119 8.54 0.06 -4.09
C THR A 119 8.26 1.52 -4.42
N LEU A 120 9.34 2.28 -4.64
CA LEU A 120 9.28 3.66 -5.08
C LEU A 120 9.19 3.72 -6.61
N HIS A 121 8.39 4.62 -7.15
CA HIS A 121 8.08 4.69 -8.59
C HIS A 121 8.69 5.92 -9.30
N GLY A 122 9.54 6.65 -8.64
CA GLY A 122 10.23 7.83 -9.18
C GLY A 122 9.51 9.13 -8.90
N THR A 123 8.28 9.33 -9.32
CA THR A 123 7.52 10.57 -9.08
C THR A 123 7.23 10.84 -7.62
N ASP A 124 7.14 9.82 -6.80
CA ASP A 124 7.04 9.90 -5.34
C ASP A 124 8.32 10.51 -4.70
N ILE A 125 9.45 10.40 -5.37
CA ILE A 125 10.73 11.00 -4.94
C ILE A 125 10.97 12.33 -5.64
N THR A 126 10.85 12.38 -6.97
CA THR A 126 11.26 13.55 -7.77
C THR A 126 10.27 14.70 -7.75
N LEU A 127 8.98 14.41 -7.69
CA LEU A 127 7.92 15.42 -7.64
C LEU A 127 7.41 15.63 -6.21
N VAL A 128 6.80 14.61 -5.66
CA VAL A 128 6.15 14.70 -4.34
C VAL A 128 7.20 14.80 -3.22
N GLY A 129 8.24 14.00 -3.28
CA GLY A 129 9.31 13.98 -2.28
C GLY A 129 10.17 15.24 -2.26
N ASN A 130 10.19 16.03 -3.33
CA ASN A 130 10.86 17.32 -3.36
C ASN A 130 9.97 18.49 -2.94
N HIS A 131 8.65 18.29 -2.85
CA HIS A 131 7.76 19.34 -2.41
C HIS A 131 7.95 19.62 -0.91
N PRO A 132 8.19 20.88 -0.49
CA PRO A 132 8.55 21.20 0.90
C PRO A 132 7.59 20.67 1.95
N PHE A 133 6.28 20.66 1.66
CA PHE A 133 5.25 20.17 2.59
C PHE A 133 5.19 18.66 2.69
N TYR A 134 5.63 17.91 1.68
CA TYR A 134 5.56 16.43 1.68
C TYR A 134 6.91 15.77 1.97
N LYS A 135 8.01 16.48 1.71
CA LYS A 135 9.37 15.95 1.85
C LYS A 135 9.64 15.29 3.21
N PRO A 136 9.26 15.88 4.36
CA PRO A 136 9.51 15.23 5.66
C PRO A 136 8.80 13.88 5.79
N ALA A 137 7.55 13.78 5.34
CA ALA A 137 6.77 12.54 5.38
C ALA A 137 7.36 11.47 4.44
N VAL A 138 7.66 11.85 3.20
CA VAL A 138 8.26 10.94 2.21
C VAL A 138 9.63 10.44 2.69
N THR A 139 10.48 11.33 3.19
CA THR A 139 11.80 10.96 3.73
C THR A 139 11.68 9.97 4.89
N SER A 140 10.75 10.23 5.81
CA SER A 140 10.55 9.38 6.98
C SER A 140 10.21 7.93 6.59
N VAL A 141 9.34 7.71 5.60
CA VAL A 141 8.93 6.36 5.21
C VAL A 141 9.88 5.70 4.22
N SER A 142 10.66 6.47 3.46
CA SER A 142 11.68 5.94 2.54
C SER A 142 12.85 5.27 3.26
N TYR A 143 13.13 5.65 4.51
CA TYR A 143 14.20 5.04 5.33
C TYR A 143 13.71 4.01 6.34
N THR A 144 12.41 3.88 6.54
CA THR A 144 11.84 3.01 7.59
C THR A 144 11.69 1.56 7.16
N HIS A 145 11.67 1.31 5.84
CA HIS A 145 11.37 0.02 5.22
C HIS A 145 12.43 -0.36 4.17
N LEU A 146 12.49 -1.64 3.84
CA LEU A 146 13.22 -2.07 2.65
C LEU A 146 12.59 -1.42 1.42
N THR A 147 13.37 -0.62 0.69
CA THR A 147 12.93 0.05 -0.53
C THR A 147 13.62 -0.53 -1.75
N LEU A 148 12.83 -0.82 -2.79
CA LEU A 148 13.33 -1.28 -4.08
C LEU A 148 13.00 -0.20 -5.12
N PRO A 149 13.99 0.52 -5.67
CA PRO A 149 13.75 1.44 -6.77
C PRO A 149 13.38 0.65 -8.03
N THR A 150 12.31 1.05 -8.71
CA THR A 150 11.84 0.38 -9.94
C THR A 150 12.34 1.01 -11.23
N THR A 151 12.90 2.21 -11.16
CA THR A 151 13.47 2.89 -12.31
C THR A 151 14.97 3.10 -12.14
N PRO A 152 15.81 2.74 -13.13
CA PRO A 152 17.19 3.18 -13.14
C PRO A 152 17.17 4.73 -13.19
N TYR A 153 18.01 5.36 -12.38
CA TYR A 153 18.26 6.79 -12.48
C TYR A 153 18.78 7.09 -13.88
N VAL A 154 18.04 7.87 -14.64
CA VAL A 154 18.53 8.47 -15.89
C VAL A 154 19.16 9.80 -15.57
#